data_58fcf687cc690bbdb7f758a893feee4f
#
_entry.id   58fcf687cc690bbdb7f758a893feee4f
#
_cell.length_a   1.000
_cell.length_b   1.000
_cell.length_c   1.000
_cell.angle_alpha   90.00
_cell.angle_beta   90.00
_cell.angle_gamma   90.00
#
_symmetry.space_group_name_H-M   'P 1'
#
loop_
_entity.id
_entity.type
_entity.pdbx_description
1 polymer ?
#
loop_
_entity_poly.entity_id
_entity_poly.type
_entity_poly.pdbx_seq_one_letter_code
_entity_poly.pdbx_strand_id
1 'polypeptide(L)'
;MKKKVNIYLFSSLLLISFSNIFCQENTRIQIDSAGFFEKDDIKFTNATILTRNNKNKVKISHDGVDMWCNQAFFYEKKNYIEAYGDVILRQGDTINLNSQYLEYDGDTKIAFASGKVKLTEPNSILLTDSLYFNRNKQEAFYNNYGRVIKEKQDTIDSKIGNYLLENKKYEFKINVLLKNPKYKINTPRLDFYTENGHAYFYGPTQIKSKESNIYCELGYYNTNNDTGYFIKESKVDFNNTTILADSIYFDRNLNFASASNNIKIIDTINENITKGNYAEIFKNKDSMFITKRAIIASKQNNDSLYIHSDTILITGNEQNRVIRAFKNAKIFKQDLSGRADSIHYDKSNGLAQFININKQLDLSFTNSKKPILFNFNNQITGDTIVLKFEKTTNKIDSLLVFNNAFILEKDSLGTGFNQISGKSLQGKFNDNELRSIDIIKNAES
;
A
#
# COMPACT_ATOMS: atom_id res chain seq x y z
N MET A 1 -34.14 83.63 4.93
CA MET A 1 -34.74 82.45 5.54
C MET A 1 -35.41 81.66 4.44
N LYS A 2 -34.85 80.58 3.95
CA LYS A 2 -35.44 79.75 2.88
C LYS A 2 -35.85 78.41 3.51
N LYS A 3 -37.13 78.11 3.55
CA LYS A 3 -37.68 76.82 3.92
C LYS A 3 -37.47 75.83 2.81
N LYS A 4 -36.83 74.68 3.12
CA LYS A 4 -36.74 73.54 2.20
C LYS A 4 -37.96 72.63 2.43
N VAL A 5 -38.69 72.37 1.36
CA VAL A 5 -39.79 71.42 1.28
C VAL A 5 -39.21 70.06 0.96
N ASN A 6 -39.41 69.06 1.83
CA ASN A 6 -39.04 67.67 1.57
C ASN A 6 -40.19 66.95 0.85
N ILE A 7 -39.93 66.54 -0.38
CA ILE A 7 -40.84 65.71 -1.17
C ILE A 7 -40.46 64.25 -0.84
N TYR A 8 -41.36 63.53 -0.17
CA TYR A 8 -41.30 62.08 -0.01
C TYR A 8 -41.82 61.40 -1.27
N LEU A 9 -40.91 60.80 -2.04
CA LEU A 9 -41.24 59.94 -3.15
C LEU A 9 -41.61 58.56 -2.57
N PHE A 10 -42.90 58.19 -2.60
CA PHE A 10 -43.37 56.87 -2.26
C PHE A 10 -43.15 55.96 -3.47
N SER A 11 -42.03 55.18 -3.50
CA SER A 11 -41.81 54.14 -4.48
C SER A 11 -42.44 52.85 -3.95
N SER A 12 -43.60 52.48 -4.46
CA SER A 12 -44.20 51.17 -4.26
C SER A 12 -43.34 50.10 -4.97
N LEU A 13 -42.52 49.39 -4.19
CA LEU A 13 -41.77 48.24 -4.64
C LEU A 13 -42.73 47.06 -4.86
N LEU A 14 -43.11 46.80 -6.08
CA LEU A 14 -43.89 45.63 -6.49
C LEU A 14 -42.99 44.41 -6.33
N LEU A 15 -43.11 43.70 -5.21
CA LEU A 15 -42.52 42.39 -4.98
C LEU A 15 -43.23 41.37 -5.89
N ILE A 16 -42.69 41.16 -7.07
CA ILE A 16 -43.01 40.01 -7.90
C ILE A 16 -42.34 38.80 -7.24
N SER A 17 -43.09 38.08 -6.41
CA SER A 17 -42.73 36.77 -5.95
C SER A 17 -42.70 35.84 -7.18
N PHE A 18 -41.50 35.59 -7.72
CA PHE A 18 -41.27 34.42 -8.56
C PHE A 18 -41.44 33.18 -7.68
N SER A 19 -42.67 32.71 -7.52
CA SER A 19 -42.91 31.33 -7.18
C SER A 19 -42.32 30.50 -8.31
N ASN A 20 -41.16 29.90 -8.06
CA ASN A 20 -40.69 28.78 -8.84
C ASN A 20 -41.76 27.71 -8.72
N ILE A 21 -42.72 27.72 -9.65
CA ILE A 21 -43.57 26.55 -9.89
C ILE A 21 -42.58 25.48 -10.39
N PHE A 22 -42.06 24.67 -9.46
CA PHE A 22 -41.58 23.35 -9.80
C PHE A 22 -42.78 22.61 -10.35
N CYS A 23 -42.96 22.70 -11.65
CA CYS A 23 -43.80 21.76 -12.39
C CYS A 23 -43.12 20.41 -12.16
N GLN A 24 -43.66 19.64 -11.23
CA GLN A 24 -43.37 18.21 -11.17
C GLN A 24 -44.02 17.64 -12.42
N GLU A 25 -43.30 17.67 -13.54
CA GLU A 25 -43.66 16.84 -14.70
C GLU A 25 -43.63 15.39 -14.21
N ASN A 26 -44.79 14.87 -13.86
CA ASN A 26 -44.99 13.43 -13.82
C ASN A 26 -44.86 12.95 -15.27
N THR A 27 -43.61 12.81 -15.69
CA THR A 27 -43.32 12.32 -17.03
C THR A 27 -43.76 10.86 -17.07
N ARG A 28 -44.74 10.56 -17.89
CA ARG A 28 -45.17 9.20 -18.15
C ARG A 28 -44.25 8.60 -19.23
N ILE A 29 -44.13 7.29 -19.19
CA ILE A 29 -43.46 6.53 -20.27
C ILE A 29 -44.19 6.84 -21.59
N GLN A 30 -43.40 7.25 -22.59
CA GLN A 30 -43.88 7.59 -23.93
C GLN A 30 -43.47 6.53 -24.92
N ILE A 31 -44.38 6.13 -25.78
CA ILE A 31 -44.13 5.23 -26.89
C ILE A 31 -43.83 6.08 -28.12
N ASP A 32 -42.54 6.18 -28.50
CA ASP A 32 -42.14 7.00 -29.65
C ASP A 32 -42.44 6.32 -30.98
N SER A 33 -42.21 4.99 -31.05
CA SER A 33 -42.50 4.18 -32.26
C SER A 33 -42.64 2.68 -31.96
N ALA A 34 -43.50 2.02 -32.68
CA ALA A 34 -43.56 0.55 -32.75
C ALA A 34 -44.01 0.13 -34.17
N GLY A 35 -43.68 -1.09 -34.55
CA GLY A 35 -44.12 -1.64 -35.80
C GLY A 35 -45.61 -2.06 -35.79
N PHE A 36 -46.00 -2.67 -34.70
CA PHE A 36 -47.38 -3.13 -34.45
C PHE A 36 -47.82 -2.82 -33.04
N PHE A 37 -49.12 -2.53 -32.90
CA PHE A 37 -49.79 -2.28 -31.62
C PHE A 37 -50.97 -3.26 -31.50
N GLU A 38 -50.94 -4.12 -30.51
CA GLU A 38 -51.97 -5.13 -30.29
C GLU A 38 -52.48 -5.08 -28.85
N LYS A 39 -53.75 -5.47 -28.60
CA LYS A 39 -54.31 -5.70 -27.28
C LYS A 39 -54.82 -7.12 -27.21
N ASP A 40 -54.37 -7.90 -26.26
CA ASP A 40 -54.89 -9.22 -25.94
C ASP A 40 -55.27 -9.27 -24.46
N ASP A 41 -56.50 -8.83 -24.16
CA ASP A 41 -57.01 -8.75 -22.80
C ASP A 41 -57.27 -10.12 -22.17
N ILE A 42 -57.20 -11.21 -22.94
CA ILE A 42 -57.34 -12.58 -22.42
C ILE A 42 -56.04 -13.06 -21.82
N LYS A 43 -54.92 -12.84 -22.54
CA LYS A 43 -53.59 -13.31 -22.11
C LYS A 43 -52.83 -12.26 -21.28
N PHE A 44 -52.97 -10.99 -21.63
CA PHE A 44 -52.21 -9.89 -21.04
C PHE A 44 -53.14 -8.73 -20.63
N THR A 45 -53.86 -8.96 -19.56
CA THR A 45 -54.87 -8.01 -19.06
C THR A 45 -54.27 -6.64 -18.83
N ASN A 46 -54.82 -5.59 -19.45
CA ASN A 46 -54.42 -4.18 -19.35
C ASN A 46 -53.03 -3.87 -19.95
N ALA A 47 -52.45 -4.73 -20.77
CA ALA A 47 -51.19 -4.45 -21.47
C ALA A 47 -51.45 -4.08 -22.95
N THR A 48 -50.71 -3.11 -23.43
CA THR A 48 -50.54 -2.89 -24.88
C THR A 48 -49.29 -3.61 -25.32
N ILE A 49 -49.43 -4.52 -26.30
CA ILE A 49 -48.31 -5.27 -26.85
C ILE A 49 -47.76 -4.47 -28.02
N LEU A 50 -46.47 -4.15 -27.92
CA LEU A 50 -45.70 -3.41 -28.90
C LEU A 50 -44.69 -4.36 -29.54
N THR A 51 -44.70 -4.46 -30.89
CA THR A 51 -43.77 -5.35 -31.59
C THR A 51 -43.07 -4.58 -32.71
N ARG A 52 -41.78 -4.90 -32.90
CA ARG A 52 -40.97 -4.34 -33.99
C ARG A 52 -41.49 -4.77 -35.34
N ASN A 53 -41.20 -4.02 -36.38
CA ASN A 53 -41.29 -4.47 -37.76
C ASN A 53 -39.87 -4.67 -38.35
N ASN A 54 -39.80 -4.97 -39.65
CA ASN A 54 -38.52 -5.22 -40.35
C ASN A 54 -37.62 -3.96 -40.41
N LYS A 55 -38.16 -2.76 -40.22
CA LYS A 55 -37.42 -1.50 -40.36
C LYS A 55 -37.11 -0.85 -39.02
N ASN A 56 -38.04 -0.95 -38.06
CA ASN A 56 -37.97 -0.18 -36.81
C ASN A 56 -38.13 -1.09 -35.58
N LYS A 57 -37.27 -0.94 -34.58
CA LYS A 57 -37.46 -1.47 -33.23
C LYS A 57 -38.57 -0.68 -32.52
N VAL A 58 -39.14 -1.26 -31.48
CA VAL A 58 -39.94 -0.50 -30.51
C VAL A 58 -39.05 0.52 -29.87
N LYS A 59 -39.43 1.80 -29.90
CA LYS A 59 -38.74 2.91 -29.21
C LYS A 59 -39.65 3.53 -28.18
N ILE A 60 -39.10 3.72 -27.00
CA ILE A 60 -39.78 4.24 -25.80
C ILE A 60 -38.88 5.26 -25.16
N SER A 61 -39.45 6.33 -24.69
CA SER A 61 -38.70 7.36 -23.94
C SER A 61 -39.36 7.70 -22.61
N HIS A 62 -38.56 8.05 -21.63
CA HIS A 62 -39.02 8.53 -20.34
C HIS A 62 -37.93 9.35 -19.64
N ASP A 63 -38.21 10.63 -19.36
CA ASP A 63 -37.38 11.51 -18.54
C ASP A 63 -35.88 11.49 -18.94
N GLY A 64 -35.62 11.71 -20.22
CA GLY A 64 -34.25 11.75 -20.76
C GLY A 64 -33.56 10.39 -20.92
N VAL A 65 -34.33 9.28 -20.85
CA VAL A 65 -33.85 7.94 -21.20
C VAL A 65 -34.60 7.45 -22.42
N ASP A 66 -33.86 6.90 -23.36
CA ASP A 66 -34.37 6.19 -24.51
C ASP A 66 -34.15 4.69 -24.37
N MET A 67 -35.17 3.90 -24.73
CA MET A 67 -35.13 2.44 -24.77
C MET A 67 -35.56 1.90 -26.10
N TRP A 68 -34.85 0.88 -26.59
CA TRP A 68 -35.19 0.13 -27.80
C TRP A 68 -35.27 -1.37 -27.49
N CYS A 69 -36.26 -2.07 -28.07
CA CYS A 69 -36.40 -3.53 -27.93
C CYS A 69 -37.07 -4.14 -29.13
N ASN A 70 -37.17 -5.49 -29.16
CA ASN A 70 -37.89 -6.19 -30.20
C ASN A 70 -39.40 -6.27 -29.91
N GLN A 71 -39.76 -6.44 -28.62
CA GLN A 71 -41.13 -6.51 -28.15
C GLN A 71 -41.24 -5.87 -26.76
N ALA A 72 -42.38 -5.25 -26.48
CA ALA A 72 -42.66 -4.73 -25.15
C ALA A 72 -44.12 -4.89 -24.74
N PHE A 73 -44.38 -5.05 -23.47
CA PHE A 73 -45.69 -5.02 -22.84
C PHE A 73 -45.80 -3.74 -22.00
N PHE A 74 -46.65 -2.82 -22.44
CA PHE A 74 -46.83 -1.53 -21.79
C PHE A 74 -48.09 -1.50 -20.97
N TYR A 75 -47.97 -1.31 -19.67
CA TYR A 75 -49.09 -1.18 -18.71
C TYR A 75 -49.30 0.31 -18.38
N GLU A 76 -50.06 1.00 -19.20
CA GLU A 76 -50.24 2.46 -19.14
C GLU A 76 -50.70 2.95 -17.75
N LYS A 77 -51.67 2.26 -17.15
CA LYS A 77 -52.24 2.65 -15.84
C LYS A 77 -51.19 2.53 -14.71
N LYS A 78 -50.22 1.63 -14.84
CA LYS A 78 -49.16 1.39 -13.88
C LYS A 78 -47.88 2.15 -14.21
N ASN A 79 -47.86 2.88 -15.32
CA ASN A 79 -46.62 3.51 -15.84
C ASN A 79 -45.41 2.54 -15.90
N TYR A 80 -45.65 1.31 -16.34
CA TYR A 80 -44.72 0.20 -16.25
C TYR A 80 -44.58 -0.51 -17.58
N ILE A 81 -43.35 -0.98 -17.86
CA ILE A 81 -43.05 -1.67 -19.11
C ILE A 81 -42.16 -2.88 -18.88
N GLU A 82 -42.39 -3.96 -19.63
CA GLU A 82 -41.55 -5.12 -19.81
C GLU A 82 -41.05 -5.16 -21.22
N ALA A 83 -39.73 -5.20 -21.44
CA ALA A 83 -39.10 -5.18 -22.75
C ALA A 83 -38.33 -6.47 -22.99
N TYR A 84 -38.45 -7.03 -24.19
CA TYR A 84 -37.89 -8.31 -24.58
C TYR A 84 -37.08 -8.21 -25.89
N GLY A 85 -35.95 -8.90 -25.92
CA GLY A 85 -35.09 -9.12 -27.07
C GLY A 85 -34.29 -7.88 -27.49
N ASP A 86 -32.99 -8.02 -27.47
CA ASP A 86 -32.01 -6.98 -27.82
C ASP A 86 -32.36 -5.60 -27.22
N VAL A 87 -32.65 -5.59 -25.93
CA VAL A 87 -33.00 -4.36 -25.21
C VAL A 87 -31.77 -3.47 -25.06
N ILE A 88 -31.95 -2.22 -25.43
CA ILE A 88 -30.93 -1.17 -25.29
C ILE A 88 -31.58 -0.03 -24.52
N LEU A 89 -30.99 0.39 -23.40
CA LEU A 89 -31.39 1.57 -22.64
C LEU A 89 -30.23 2.56 -22.65
N ARG A 90 -30.51 3.83 -23.01
CA ARG A 90 -29.52 4.92 -23.00
C ARG A 90 -29.98 6.06 -22.10
N GLN A 91 -29.07 6.52 -21.28
CA GLN A 91 -29.24 7.71 -20.47
C GLN A 91 -28.13 8.72 -20.80
N GLY A 92 -28.50 9.80 -21.48
CA GLY A 92 -27.53 10.74 -22.06
C GLY A 92 -26.56 10.06 -23.01
N ASP A 93 -25.37 10.64 -23.15
CA ASP A 93 -24.33 10.12 -24.04
C ASP A 93 -23.36 9.14 -23.37
N THR A 94 -23.49 8.95 -22.05
CA THR A 94 -22.46 8.26 -21.24
C THR A 94 -22.88 6.87 -20.77
N ILE A 95 -24.18 6.61 -20.60
CA ILE A 95 -24.67 5.33 -20.05
C ILE A 95 -25.40 4.56 -21.11
N ASN A 96 -24.92 3.35 -21.40
CA ASN A 96 -25.59 2.43 -22.33
C ASN A 96 -25.70 1.04 -21.67
N LEU A 97 -26.94 0.57 -21.44
CA LEU A 97 -27.24 -0.74 -20.91
C LEU A 97 -27.84 -1.62 -21.99
N ASN A 98 -27.28 -2.81 -22.19
CA ASN A 98 -27.79 -3.84 -23.09
C ASN A 98 -28.22 -5.07 -22.30
N SER A 99 -29.34 -5.70 -22.68
CA SER A 99 -29.84 -6.93 -22.04
C SER A 99 -30.77 -7.70 -22.99
N GLN A 100 -31.19 -8.90 -22.58
CA GLN A 100 -32.23 -9.64 -23.31
C GLN A 100 -33.64 -9.34 -22.77
N TYR A 101 -33.72 -8.95 -21.51
CA TYR A 101 -34.96 -8.60 -20.83
C TYR A 101 -34.74 -7.36 -19.97
N LEU A 102 -35.76 -6.49 -19.87
CA LEU A 102 -35.75 -5.33 -18.99
C LEU A 102 -37.16 -5.00 -18.53
N GLU A 103 -37.32 -4.80 -17.24
CA GLU A 103 -38.49 -4.18 -16.60
C GLU A 103 -38.15 -2.75 -16.21
N TYR A 104 -39.12 -1.83 -16.37
CA TYR A 104 -38.95 -0.46 -15.96
C TYR A 104 -40.22 0.11 -15.41
N ASP A 105 -40.16 0.63 -14.19
CA ASP A 105 -41.23 1.34 -13.50
C ASP A 105 -40.97 2.85 -13.61
N GLY A 106 -41.85 3.55 -14.35
CA GLY A 106 -41.69 4.97 -14.61
C GLY A 106 -41.96 5.85 -13.38
N ASP A 107 -42.74 5.37 -12.42
CA ASP A 107 -43.07 6.15 -11.21
C ASP A 107 -41.90 6.10 -10.20
N THR A 108 -41.33 4.92 -9.99
CA THR A 108 -40.16 4.72 -9.10
C THR A 108 -38.81 4.97 -9.79
N LYS A 109 -38.80 4.99 -11.12
CA LYS A 109 -37.59 5.09 -11.97
C LYS A 109 -36.57 3.98 -11.71
N ILE A 110 -37.04 2.78 -11.36
CA ILE A 110 -36.24 1.59 -11.15
C ILE A 110 -36.34 0.69 -12.38
N ALA A 111 -35.20 0.27 -12.90
CA ALA A 111 -35.09 -0.76 -13.93
C ALA A 111 -34.49 -2.04 -13.35
N PHE A 112 -34.99 -3.19 -13.82
CA PHE A 112 -34.34 -4.49 -13.66
C PHE A 112 -34.02 -5.05 -15.04
N ALA A 113 -32.76 -5.38 -15.27
CA ALA A 113 -32.30 -5.98 -16.53
C ALA A 113 -31.77 -7.38 -16.27
N SER A 114 -32.02 -8.30 -17.21
CA SER A 114 -31.48 -9.65 -17.14
C SER A 114 -31.15 -10.22 -18.50
N GLY A 115 -30.30 -11.29 -18.51
CA GLY A 115 -29.84 -11.96 -19.70
C GLY A 115 -28.71 -11.21 -20.40
N LYS A 116 -27.46 -11.60 -20.10
CA LYS A 116 -26.22 -11.03 -20.66
C LYS A 116 -26.16 -9.50 -20.54
N VAL A 117 -26.42 -9.02 -19.34
CA VAL A 117 -26.43 -7.57 -19.08
C VAL A 117 -25.05 -6.99 -19.27
N LYS A 118 -24.97 -5.90 -20.04
CA LYS A 118 -23.77 -5.11 -20.28
C LYS A 118 -24.07 -3.63 -20.04
N LEU A 119 -23.54 -3.06 -18.97
CA LEU A 119 -23.55 -1.62 -18.72
C LEU A 119 -22.23 -1.02 -19.18
N THR A 120 -22.30 -0.08 -20.09
CA THR A 120 -21.13 0.58 -20.68
C THR A 120 -21.10 2.05 -20.29
N GLU A 121 -19.98 2.49 -19.79
CA GLU A 121 -19.62 3.87 -19.53
C GLU A 121 -18.30 4.23 -20.23
N PRO A 122 -17.90 5.51 -20.30
CA PRO A 122 -16.67 5.92 -20.98
C PRO A 122 -15.41 5.16 -20.54
N ASN A 123 -15.30 4.84 -19.24
CA ASN A 123 -14.07 4.29 -18.62
C ASN A 123 -14.25 2.86 -18.09
N SER A 124 -15.45 2.30 -18.17
CA SER A 124 -15.71 0.95 -17.63
C SER A 124 -16.85 0.23 -18.33
N ILE A 125 -16.79 -1.11 -18.28
CA ILE A 125 -17.84 -2.01 -18.74
C ILE A 125 -18.15 -2.95 -17.58
N LEU A 126 -19.41 -2.99 -17.15
CA LEU A 126 -19.92 -3.99 -16.22
C LEU A 126 -20.66 -5.08 -16.98
N LEU A 127 -20.30 -6.34 -16.75
CA LEU A 127 -20.95 -7.54 -17.28
C LEU A 127 -21.54 -8.34 -16.12
N THR A 128 -22.82 -8.71 -16.20
CA THR A 128 -23.51 -9.54 -15.21
C THR A 128 -24.72 -10.25 -15.84
N ASP A 129 -25.30 -11.23 -15.17
CA ASP A 129 -26.54 -11.86 -15.63
C ASP A 129 -27.78 -11.03 -15.30
N SER A 130 -27.75 -10.29 -14.18
CA SER A 130 -28.87 -9.40 -13.79
C SER A 130 -28.35 -8.14 -13.10
N LEU A 131 -29.08 -7.05 -13.30
CA LEU A 131 -28.73 -5.73 -12.78
C LEU A 131 -29.99 -4.95 -12.40
N TYR A 132 -30.02 -4.38 -11.21
CA TYR A 132 -30.96 -3.35 -10.81
C TYR A 132 -30.34 -1.97 -11.06
N PHE A 133 -31.09 -1.06 -11.59
CA PHE A 133 -30.66 0.31 -11.84
C PHE A 133 -31.69 1.30 -11.31
N ASN A 134 -31.31 2.02 -10.26
CA ASN A 134 -32.12 3.07 -9.65
C ASN A 134 -31.67 4.44 -10.18
N ARG A 135 -32.49 5.04 -11.07
CA ARG A 135 -32.17 6.32 -11.70
C ARG A 135 -32.25 7.50 -10.72
N ASN A 136 -33.13 7.46 -9.73
CA ASN A 136 -33.22 8.53 -8.73
C ASN A 136 -31.96 8.60 -7.84
N LYS A 137 -31.39 7.45 -7.52
CA LYS A 137 -30.16 7.36 -6.72
C LYS A 137 -28.88 7.29 -7.59
N GLN A 138 -29.00 7.22 -8.90
CA GLN A 138 -27.89 6.98 -9.80
C GLN A 138 -27.02 5.80 -9.33
N GLU A 139 -27.67 4.65 -9.10
CA GLU A 139 -27.08 3.46 -8.49
C GLU A 139 -27.42 2.21 -9.30
N ALA A 140 -26.37 1.42 -9.64
CA ALA A 140 -26.51 0.13 -10.29
C ALA A 140 -26.02 -0.98 -9.36
N PHE A 141 -26.83 -2.03 -9.17
CA PHE A 141 -26.56 -3.10 -8.20
C PHE A 141 -26.75 -4.48 -8.80
N TYR A 142 -25.80 -5.40 -8.54
CA TYR A 142 -25.92 -6.82 -8.84
C TYR A 142 -25.55 -7.69 -7.63
N ASN A 143 -26.15 -8.89 -7.53
CA ASN A 143 -25.90 -9.83 -6.44
C ASN A 143 -25.60 -11.27 -6.91
N ASN A 144 -25.43 -11.46 -8.20
CA ASN A 144 -25.27 -12.76 -8.85
C ASN A 144 -24.07 -12.77 -9.78
N TYR A 145 -22.91 -12.43 -9.25
CA TYR A 145 -21.64 -12.26 -9.93
C TYR A 145 -21.67 -11.21 -11.04
N GLY A 146 -20.62 -10.44 -11.07
CA GLY A 146 -20.38 -9.44 -12.10
C GLY A 146 -18.89 -9.27 -12.33
N ARG A 147 -18.57 -8.78 -13.52
CA ARG A 147 -17.22 -8.41 -13.93
C ARG A 147 -17.20 -6.99 -14.41
N VAL A 148 -16.37 -6.17 -13.79
CA VAL A 148 -16.05 -4.83 -14.28
C VAL A 148 -14.73 -4.91 -15.04
N ILE A 149 -14.72 -4.35 -16.25
CA ILE A 149 -13.55 -4.21 -17.12
C ILE A 149 -13.24 -2.73 -17.21
N LYS A 150 -12.07 -2.32 -16.75
CA LYS A 150 -11.55 -0.96 -16.89
C LYS A 150 -10.60 -0.91 -18.10
N GLU A 151 -10.32 0.31 -18.59
CA GLU A 151 -9.38 0.52 -19.67
C GLU A 151 -8.13 -0.35 -19.56
N LYS A 152 -7.73 -0.99 -20.67
CA LYS A 152 -6.45 -1.69 -20.85
C LYS A 152 -6.20 -2.94 -20.01
N GLN A 153 -7.21 -3.78 -19.70
CA GLN A 153 -7.03 -5.14 -19.16
C GLN A 153 -7.18 -5.32 -17.65
N ASP A 154 -7.53 -4.29 -16.89
CA ASP A 154 -7.89 -4.48 -15.50
C ASP A 154 -9.31 -5.03 -15.40
N THR A 155 -9.46 -6.13 -14.69
CA THR A 155 -10.77 -6.74 -14.43
C THR A 155 -11.00 -6.90 -12.94
N ILE A 156 -12.25 -6.67 -12.50
CA ILE A 156 -12.66 -6.90 -11.12
C ILE A 156 -13.88 -7.83 -11.16
N ASP A 157 -13.73 -9.02 -10.61
CA ASP A 157 -14.77 -10.02 -10.42
C ASP A 157 -15.28 -9.95 -8.99
N SER A 158 -16.59 -10.06 -8.74
CA SER A 158 -17.17 -10.21 -7.41
C SER A 158 -18.55 -10.85 -7.45
N LYS A 159 -19.00 -11.40 -6.30
CA LYS A 159 -20.37 -11.93 -6.20
C LYS A 159 -21.40 -10.79 -6.13
N ILE A 160 -21.10 -9.73 -5.40
CA ILE A 160 -21.96 -8.57 -5.18
C ILE A 160 -21.20 -7.32 -5.60
N GLY A 161 -21.85 -6.44 -6.35
CA GLY A 161 -21.32 -5.14 -6.68
C GLY A 161 -22.40 -4.06 -6.65
N ASN A 162 -22.02 -2.90 -6.16
CA ASN A 162 -22.82 -1.69 -6.19
C ASN A 162 -22.02 -0.58 -6.86
N TYR A 163 -22.57 0.06 -7.85
CA TYR A 163 -21.95 1.17 -8.56
C TYR A 163 -22.71 2.48 -8.28
N LEU A 164 -22.03 3.41 -7.64
CA LEU A 164 -22.50 4.77 -7.35
C LEU A 164 -22.00 5.67 -8.47
N LEU A 165 -22.87 5.97 -9.43
CA LEU A 165 -22.52 6.66 -10.67
C LEU A 165 -22.04 8.09 -10.44
N GLU A 166 -22.68 8.83 -9.52
CA GLU A 166 -22.29 10.20 -9.17
C GLU A 166 -20.87 10.28 -8.64
N ASN A 167 -20.47 9.29 -7.84
CA ASN A 167 -19.15 9.24 -7.19
C ASN A 167 -18.10 8.49 -8.03
N LYS A 168 -18.50 7.93 -9.17
CA LYS A 168 -17.68 7.04 -9.99
C LYS A 168 -17.04 5.92 -9.16
N LYS A 169 -17.78 5.37 -8.18
CA LYS A 169 -17.31 4.43 -7.18
C LYS A 169 -18.02 3.09 -7.30
N TYR A 170 -17.26 2.01 -7.40
CA TYR A 170 -17.74 0.64 -7.19
C TYR A 170 -17.48 0.18 -5.76
N GLU A 171 -18.44 -0.52 -5.19
CA GLU A 171 -18.33 -1.26 -3.93
C GLU A 171 -18.52 -2.75 -4.22
N PHE A 172 -17.44 -3.51 -4.14
CA PHE A 172 -17.45 -4.95 -4.39
C PHE A 172 -17.41 -5.72 -3.07
N LYS A 173 -18.20 -6.80 -2.99
CA LYS A 173 -18.27 -7.66 -1.81
C LYS A 173 -18.29 -9.12 -2.21
N ILE A 174 -17.69 -9.96 -1.39
CA ILE A 174 -17.63 -11.42 -1.50
C ILE A 174 -16.87 -11.89 -2.74
N ASN A 175 -15.77 -12.61 -2.51
CA ASN A 175 -14.91 -13.19 -3.53
C ASN A 175 -14.42 -12.16 -4.56
N VAL A 176 -13.96 -11.01 -4.07
CA VAL A 176 -13.47 -9.95 -4.94
C VAL A 176 -12.09 -10.31 -5.46
N LEU A 177 -11.96 -10.34 -6.78
CA LEU A 177 -10.71 -10.64 -7.48
C LEU A 177 -10.41 -9.54 -8.50
N LEU A 178 -9.47 -8.65 -8.17
CA LEU A 178 -8.91 -7.70 -9.13
C LEU A 178 -7.72 -8.35 -9.84
N LYS A 179 -7.73 -8.32 -11.16
CA LYS A 179 -6.65 -8.80 -12.03
C LYS A 179 -6.11 -7.66 -12.88
N ASN A 180 -4.79 -7.51 -12.82
CA ASN A 180 -4.00 -6.63 -13.66
C ASN A 180 -2.88 -7.47 -14.29
N PRO A 181 -2.30 -7.13 -15.44
CA PRO A 181 -1.18 -7.86 -16.02
C PRO A 181 0.02 -8.06 -15.10
N LYS A 182 0.23 -7.13 -14.14
CA LYS A 182 1.36 -7.15 -13.21
C LYS A 182 1.04 -7.88 -11.89
N TYR A 183 -0.23 -7.93 -11.45
CA TYR A 183 -0.61 -8.47 -10.14
C TYR A 183 -2.07 -8.96 -10.10
N LYS A 184 -2.38 -9.74 -9.06
CA LYS A 184 -3.73 -10.18 -8.69
C LYS A 184 -4.01 -9.83 -7.24
N ILE A 185 -5.22 -9.34 -6.95
CA ILE A 185 -5.65 -8.99 -5.60
C ILE A 185 -6.88 -9.79 -5.25
N ASN A 186 -6.81 -10.56 -4.16
CA ASN A 186 -7.94 -11.23 -3.55
C ASN A 186 -8.30 -10.52 -2.26
N THR A 187 -9.56 -10.12 -2.09
CA THR A 187 -10.07 -9.44 -0.90
C THR A 187 -11.55 -9.76 -0.68
N PRO A 188 -12.07 -9.77 0.54
CA PRO A 188 -13.50 -9.95 0.77
C PRO A 188 -14.32 -8.71 0.39
N ARG A 189 -13.72 -7.50 0.46
CA ARG A 189 -14.37 -6.24 0.09
C ARG A 189 -13.35 -5.27 -0.52
N LEU A 190 -13.79 -4.57 -1.59
CA LEU A 190 -13.04 -3.57 -2.32
C LEU A 190 -13.94 -2.38 -2.65
N ASP A 191 -13.52 -1.17 -2.29
CA ASP A 191 -14.07 0.07 -2.81
C ASP A 191 -13.11 0.61 -3.89
N PHE A 192 -13.61 0.81 -5.11
CA PHE A 192 -12.80 1.19 -6.26
C PHE A 192 -13.34 2.44 -6.94
N TYR A 193 -12.52 3.46 -7.08
CA TYR A 193 -12.85 4.71 -7.76
C TYR A 193 -12.31 4.69 -9.18
N THR A 194 -13.19 4.68 -10.17
CA THR A 194 -12.80 4.49 -11.59
C THR A 194 -12.05 5.69 -12.16
N GLU A 195 -12.32 6.89 -11.67
CA GLU A 195 -11.76 8.13 -12.18
C GLU A 195 -10.27 8.31 -11.81
N ASN A 196 -9.92 8.02 -10.56
CA ASN A 196 -8.57 8.25 -10.01
C ASN A 196 -7.78 6.97 -9.75
N GLY A 197 -8.38 5.79 -9.96
CA GLY A 197 -7.73 4.49 -9.78
C GLY A 197 -7.47 4.11 -8.32
N HIS A 198 -8.14 4.75 -7.36
CA HIS A 198 -8.00 4.45 -5.95
C HIS A 198 -8.77 3.18 -5.59
N ALA A 199 -8.08 2.23 -4.95
CA ALA A 199 -8.61 0.97 -4.47
C ALA A 199 -8.39 0.84 -2.97
N TYR A 200 -9.46 0.63 -2.20
CA TYR A 200 -9.41 0.43 -0.74
C TYR A 200 -9.86 -0.99 -0.42
N PHE A 201 -9.02 -1.73 0.30
CA PHE A 201 -9.27 -3.13 0.69
C PHE A 201 -9.69 -3.21 2.13
N TYR A 202 -10.66 -4.08 2.42
CA TYR A 202 -11.18 -4.31 3.76
C TYR A 202 -11.27 -5.81 4.04
N GLY A 203 -10.59 -6.24 5.11
CA GLY A 203 -10.45 -7.63 5.50
C GLY A 203 -9.22 -8.32 4.91
N PRO A 204 -9.02 -9.61 5.18
CA PRO A 204 -7.86 -10.38 4.75
C PRO A 204 -7.64 -10.28 3.25
N THR A 205 -6.60 -9.54 2.86
CA THR A 205 -6.28 -9.24 1.46
C THR A 205 -4.94 -9.83 1.08
N GLN A 206 -4.89 -10.51 -0.06
CA GLN A 206 -3.67 -11.04 -0.66
C GLN A 206 -3.42 -10.39 -2.01
N ILE A 207 -2.22 -9.83 -2.19
CA ILE A 207 -1.76 -9.27 -3.46
C ILE A 207 -0.58 -10.10 -3.95
N LYS A 208 -0.73 -10.71 -5.12
CA LYS A 208 0.30 -11.57 -5.73
C LYS A 208 0.81 -10.96 -7.02
N SER A 209 2.10 -10.78 -7.12
CA SER A 209 2.81 -10.43 -8.35
C SER A 209 3.83 -11.52 -8.73
N LYS A 210 4.58 -11.30 -9.79
CA LYS A 210 5.65 -12.23 -10.19
C LYS A 210 6.76 -12.31 -9.13
N GLU A 211 7.05 -11.19 -8.45
CA GLU A 211 8.20 -11.06 -7.56
C GLU A 211 7.82 -10.97 -6.08
N SER A 212 6.53 -10.71 -5.75
CA SER A 212 6.12 -10.47 -4.37
C SER A 212 4.75 -11.02 -4.05
N ASN A 213 4.59 -11.42 -2.78
CA ASN A 213 3.30 -11.68 -2.15
C ASN A 213 3.12 -10.71 -1.00
N ILE A 214 1.96 -10.06 -0.93
CA ILE A 214 1.62 -9.10 0.12
C ILE A 214 0.36 -9.58 0.82
N TYR A 215 0.35 -9.47 2.13
CA TYR A 215 -0.82 -9.68 2.97
C TYR A 215 -1.07 -8.42 3.81
N CYS A 216 -2.35 -8.05 3.98
CA CYS A 216 -2.80 -7.04 4.92
C CYS A 216 -4.27 -7.25 5.28
N GLU A 217 -4.74 -6.67 6.38
CA GLU A 217 -6.18 -6.66 6.71
C GLU A 217 -6.87 -5.38 6.25
N LEU A 218 -6.13 -4.30 6.11
CA LEU A 218 -6.61 -3.05 5.54
C LEU A 218 -5.55 -2.53 4.57
N GLY A 219 -5.96 -2.00 3.44
CA GLY A 219 -5.01 -1.49 2.47
C GLY A 219 -5.60 -0.48 1.51
N TYR A 220 -4.70 0.22 0.89
CA TYR A 220 -4.96 1.17 -0.18
C TYR A 220 -3.95 0.95 -1.30
N TYR A 221 -4.39 1.02 -2.52
CA TYR A 221 -3.55 0.98 -3.71
C TYR A 221 -4.06 1.98 -4.75
N ASN A 222 -3.15 2.74 -5.33
CA ASN A 222 -3.46 3.59 -6.46
C ASN A 222 -2.95 2.92 -7.75
N THR A 223 -3.89 2.50 -8.60
CA THR A 223 -3.59 1.77 -9.84
C THR A 223 -2.96 2.66 -10.92
N ASN A 224 -3.09 3.99 -10.82
CA ASN A 224 -2.54 4.93 -11.80
C ASN A 224 -1.06 5.21 -11.59
N ASN A 225 -0.59 5.29 -10.33
CA ASN A 225 0.79 5.63 -9.99
C ASN A 225 1.55 4.50 -9.30
N ASP A 226 0.95 3.31 -9.18
CA ASP A 226 1.56 2.11 -8.58
C ASP A 226 2.09 2.34 -7.14
N THR A 227 1.37 3.15 -6.33
CA THR A 227 1.67 3.34 -4.91
C THR A 227 0.66 2.62 -4.03
N GLY A 228 1.09 2.16 -2.86
CA GLY A 228 0.21 1.43 -1.96
C GLY A 228 0.55 1.62 -0.49
N TYR A 229 -0.43 1.35 0.36
CA TYR A 229 -0.33 1.45 1.78
C TYR A 229 -1.09 0.30 2.44
N PHE A 230 -0.42 -0.48 3.28
CA PHE A 230 -0.96 -1.66 3.95
C PHE A 230 -0.90 -1.48 5.45
N ILE A 231 -1.98 -1.81 6.13
CA ILE A 231 -2.15 -1.63 7.58
C ILE A 231 -2.69 -2.92 8.18
N LYS A 232 -2.37 -3.15 9.45
CA LYS A 232 -2.70 -4.33 10.24
C LYS A 232 -2.12 -5.61 9.65
N GLU A 233 -1.25 -6.23 10.44
CA GLU A 233 -0.60 -7.49 10.11
C GLU A 233 0.05 -7.49 8.71
N SER A 234 0.62 -6.33 8.34
CA SER A 234 1.19 -6.18 7.01
C SER A 234 2.41 -7.07 6.86
N LYS A 235 2.37 -7.90 5.82
CA LYS A 235 3.45 -8.82 5.45
C LYS A 235 3.77 -8.65 3.97
N VAL A 236 5.05 -8.50 3.65
CA VAL A 236 5.56 -8.49 2.28
C VAL A 236 6.63 -9.57 2.15
N ASP A 237 6.36 -10.57 1.32
CA ASP A 237 7.37 -11.54 0.88
C ASP A 237 7.88 -11.09 -0.48
N PHE A 238 9.18 -10.83 -0.58
CA PHE A 238 9.86 -10.39 -1.79
C PHE A 238 11.18 -11.15 -1.93
N ASN A 239 11.30 -11.97 -2.97
CA ASN A 239 12.41 -12.90 -3.14
C ASN A 239 12.66 -13.71 -1.85
N ASN A 240 13.83 -13.56 -1.24
CA ASN A 240 14.22 -14.26 -0.01
C ASN A 240 14.06 -13.41 1.25
N THR A 241 13.37 -12.28 1.14
CA THR A 241 13.15 -11.35 2.25
C THR A 241 11.67 -11.29 2.61
N THR A 242 11.37 -11.47 3.89
CA THR A 242 10.04 -11.23 4.47
C THR A 242 10.08 -9.99 5.35
N ILE A 243 9.19 -9.05 5.10
CA ILE A 243 9.00 -7.83 5.90
C ILE A 243 7.66 -7.94 6.61
N LEU A 244 7.67 -7.82 7.94
CA LEU A 244 6.50 -7.74 8.80
C LEU A 244 6.50 -6.38 9.49
N ALA A 245 5.35 -5.71 9.54
CA ALA A 245 5.18 -4.43 10.25
C ALA A 245 3.68 -4.14 10.48
N ASP A 246 3.38 -3.20 11.39
CA ASP A 246 1.99 -2.75 11.55
C ASP A 246 1.51 -1.99 10.31
N SER A 247 2.42 -1.30 9.62
CA SER A 247 2.12 -0.53 8.43
C SER A 247 3.30 -0.53 7.45
N ILE A 248 3.01 -0.71 6.17
CA ILE A 248 3.98 -0.70 5.08
C ILE A 248 3.45 0.20 3.95
N TYR A 249 4.24 1.19 3.55
CA TYR A 249 4.04 1.98 2.34
C TYR A 249 5.03 1.53 1.27
N PHE A 250 4.62 1.56 0.01
CA PHE A 250 5.53 1.35 -1.11
C PHE A 250 5.19 2.25 -2.30
N ASP A 251 6.21 2.57 -3.06
CA ASP A 251 6.16 3.24 -4.35
C ASP A 251 6.96 2.40 -5.35
N ARG A 252 6.26 1.77 -6.27
CA ARG A 252 6.89 0.86 -7.25
C ARG A 252 7.74 1.61 -8.26
N ASN A 253 7.35 2.82 -8.64
CA ASN A 253 8.07 3.62 -9.63
C ASN A 253 9.41 4.12 -9.08
N LEU A 254 9.45 4.46 -7.79
CA LEU A 254 10.67 4.87 -7.10
C LEU A 254 11.47 3.68 -6.57
N ASN A 255 10.94 2.46 -6.62
CA ASN A 255 11.52 1.29 -5.96
C ASN A 255 11.82 1.55 -4.47
N PHE A 256 10.87 2.21 -3.83
CA PHE A 256 10.92 2.65 -2.44
C PHE A 256 9.87 1.94 -1.61
N ALA A 257 10.24 1.58 -0.37
CA ALA A 257 9.29 1.15 0.63
C ALA A 257 9.66 1.73 2.00
N SER A 258 8.65 1.99 2.83
CA SER A 258 8.84 2.28 4.25
C SER A 258 7.95 1.42 5.11
N ALA A 259 8.41 1.12 6.31
CA ALA A 259 7.68 0.32 7.28
C ALA A 259 7.67 1.02 8.64
N SER A 260 6.57 0.90 9.38
CA SER A 260 6.40 1.54 10.68
C SER A 260 5.82 0.57 11.70
N ASN A 261 6.39 0.61 12.89
CA ASN A 261 6.08 -0.13 14.10
C ASN A 261 6.20 -1.66 13.96
N ASN A 262 6.73 -2.28 15.02
CA ASN A 262 6.88 -3.73 15.16
C ASN A 262 7.58 -4.39 13.95
N ILE A 263 8.56 -3.68 13.37
CA ILE A 263 9.22 -4.15 12.16
C ILE A 263 10.07 -5.37 12.45
N LYS A 264 9.91 -6.40 11.61
CA LYS A 264 10.77 -7.58 11.54
C LYS A 264 11.06 -7.89 10.08
N ILE A 265 12.31 -7.79 9.68
CA ILE A 265 12.80 -8.13 8.34
C ILE A 265 13.62 -9.41 8.47
N ILE A 266 13.25 -10.43 7.72
CA ILE A 266 13.89 -11.74 7.72
C ILE A 266 14.52 -11.94 6.35
N ASP A 267 15.84 -12.07 6.31
CA ASP A 267 16.61 -12.43 5.13
C ASP A 267 17.02 -13.90 5.26
N THR A 268 16.42 -14.77 4.47
CA THR A 268 16.63 -16.23 4.59
C THR A 268 17.93 -16.71 3.99
N ILE A 269 18.51 -15.99 3.01
CA ILE A 269 19.82 -16.36 2.42
C ILE A 269 20.95 -16.04 3.40
N ASN A 270 20.95 -14.84 3.96
CA ASN A 270 21.99 -14.41 4.87
C ASN A 270 21.71 -14.81 6.34
N GLU A 271 20.62 -15.53 6.60
CA GLU A 271 20.17 -15.91 7.94
C GLU A 271 20.13 -14.72 8.93
N ASN A 272 19.65 -13.56 8.44
CA ASN A 272 19.59 -12.33 9.23
C ASN A 272 18.15 -11.99 9.63
N ILE A 273 17.99 -11.51 10.85
CA ILE A 273 16.75 -10.90 11.33
C ILE A 273 17.07 -9.47 11.78
N THR A 274 16.39 -8.51 11.14
CA THR A 274 16.49 -7.08 11.50
C THR A 274 15.19 -6.62 12.12
N LYS A 275 15.26 -5.91 13.26
CA LYS A 275 14.09 -5.37 13.97
C LYS A 275 14.28 -3.88 14.27
N GLY A 276 13.16 -3.15 14.35
CA GLY A 276 13.10 -1.74 14.71
C GLY A 276 11.68 -1.21 14.67
N ASN A 277 11.51 0.11 14.72
CA ASN A 277 10.16 0.71 14.69
C ASN A 277 9.92 1.67 13.51
N TYR A 278 10.95 1.99 12.72
CA TYR A 278 10.81 2.68 11.45
C TYR A 278 11.93 2.24 10.51
N ALA A 279 11.60 1.95 9.27
CA ALA A 279 12.56 1.56 8.24
C ALA A 279 12.21 2.17 6.89
N GLU A 280 13.25 2.46 6.09
CA GLU A 280 13.13 2.79 4.66
C GLU A 280 14.06 1.90 3.84
N ILE A 281 13.57 1.48 2.69
CA ILE A 281 14.26 0.57 1.78
C ILE A 281 14.29 1.24 0.41
N PHE A 282 15.49 1.42 -0.14
CA PHE A 282 15.76 1.97 -1.46
C PHE A 282 16.39 0.89 -2.34
N LYS A 283 15.57 0.14 -3.07
CA LYS A 283 16.02 -1.01 -3.86
C LYS A 283 17.06 -0.61 -4.91
N ASN A 284 16.86 0.52 -5.59
CA ASN A 284 17.79 1.01 -6.64
C ASN A 284 19.17 1.40 -6.10
N LYS A 285 19.30 1.59 -4.80
CA LYS A 285 20.54 1.98 -4.11
C LYS A 285 21.12 0.86 -3.27
N ASP A 286 20.51 -0.34 -3.30
CA ASP A 286 20.82 -1.44 -2.38
C ASP A 286 21.01 -0.91 -0.94
N SER A 287 20.07 -0.06 -0.51
CA SER A 287 20.18 0.67 0.75
C SER A 287 18.93 0.51 1.59
N MET A 288 19.13 0.27 2.88
CA MET A 288 18.08 0.22 3.89
C MET A 288 18.57 0.91 5.15
N PHE A 289 17.75 1.75 5.75
CA PHE A 289 17.99 2.15 7.13
C PHE A 289 16.83 1.75 8.04
N ILE A 290 17.15 1.44 9.27
CA ILE A 290 16.19 1.11 10.30
C ILE A 290 16.54 1.84 11.59
N THR A 291 15.56 2.35 12.31
CA THR A 291 15.77 3.21 13.47
C THR A 291 14.78 2.91 14.60
N LYS A 292 14.92 3.62 15.71
CA LYS A 292 14.17 3.43 16.95
C LYS A 292 14.43 2.05 17.57
N ARG A 293 15.63 1.89 18.16
CA ARG A 293 16.13 0.66 18.78
C ARG A 293 16.35 -0.45 17.75
N ALA A 294 17.08 -0.12 16.69
CA ALA A 294 17.41 -1.07 15.65
C ALA A 294 18.32 -2.20 16.17
N ILE A 295 18.03 -3.43 15.75
CA ILE A 295 18.85 -4.61 16.04
C ILE A 295 18.94 -5.48 14.81
N ILE A 296 20.14 -5.97 14.52
CA ILE A 296 20.41 -7.06 13.54
C ILE A 296 20.88 -8.26 14.34
N ALA A 297 20.28 -9.41 14.11
CA ALA A 297 20.75 -10.71 14.53
C ALA A 297 21.16 -11.51 13.29
N SER A 298 22.42 -11.91 13.19
CA SER A 298 22.97 -12.69 12.09
C SER A 298 23.49 -14.02 12.61
N LYS A 299 23.00 -15.12 12.04
CA LYS A 299 23.50 -16.44 12.38
C LYS A 299 24.83 -16.68 11.68
N GLN A 300 25.85 -17.12 12.42
CA GLN A 300 27.19 -17.42 11.94
C GLN A 300 27.60 -18.81 12.44
N ASN A 301 27.48 -19.83 11.60
CA ASN A 301 27.75 -21.23 11.99
C ASN A 301 26.94 -21.62 13.25
N ASN A 302 27.61 -21.92 14.37
CA ASN A 302 27.01 -22.32 15.63
C ASN A 302 26.76 -21.15 16.60
N ASP A 303 27.01 -19.90 16.18
CA ASP A 303 26.89 -18.70 17.01
C ASP A 303 26.01 -17.64 16.33
N SER A 304 25.67 -16.58 17.06
CA SER A 304 24.89 -15.47 16.53
C SER A 304 25.57 -14.15 16.87
N LEU A 305 25.72 -13.31 15.84
CA LEU A 305 26.18 -11.94 15.96
C LEU A 305 24.99 -11.00 16.10
N TYR A 306 24.98 -10.18 17.15
CA TYR A 306 23.99 -9.15 17.38
C TYR A 306 24.63 -7.76 17.26
N ILE A 307 24.02 -6.88 16.48
CA ILE A 307 24.38 -5.47 16.38
C ILE A 307 23.15 -4.64 16.75
N HIS A 308 23.26 -3.79 17.74
CA HIS A 308 22.20 -2.91 18.22
C HIS A 308 22.64 -1.45 18.20
N SER A 309 21.76 -0.53 17.83
CA SER A 309 21.97 0.92 17.92
C SER A 309 20.65 1.69 17.82
N ASP A 310 20.70 3.00 17.93
CA ASP A 310 19.52 3.85 17.69
C ASP A 310 19.11 3.79 16.20
N THR A 311 20.10 3.76 15.30
CA THR A 311 19.89 3.68 13.84
C THR A 311 20.94 2.77 13.20
N ILE A 312 20.50 1.90 12.31
CA ILE A 312 21.37 1.05 11.48
C ILE A 312 21.10 1.39 10.01
N LEU A 313 22.17 1.69 9.29
CA LEU A 313 22.19 1.85 7.83
C LEU A 313 22.91 0.67 7.20
N ILE A 314 22.26 -0.01 6.27
CA ILE A 314 22.81 -1.08 5.47
C ILE A 314 22.92 -0.59 4.04
N THR A 315 24.10 -0.73 3.42
CA THR A 315 24.34 -0.34 2.03
C THR A 315 25.13 -1.41 1.30
N GLY A 316 24.93 -1.46 -0.03
CA GLY A 316 25.62 -2.40 -0.91
C GLY A 316 24.89 -3.74 -1.04
N ASN A 317 25.16 -4.43 -2.14
CA ASN A 317 24.66 -5.76 -2.43
C ASN A 317 25.30 -6.83 -1.50
N GLU A 318 24.99 -8.10 -1.71
CA GLU A 318 25.49 -9.21 -0.88
C GLU A 318 27.02 -9.30 -0.82
N GLN A 319 27.70 -8.92 -1.90
CA GLN A 319 29.16 -9.01 -2.00
C GLN A 319 29.88 -7.83 -1.33
N ASN A 320 29.25 -6.64 -1.36
CA ASN A 320 29.85 -5.37 -0.90
C ASN A 320 29.03 -4.74 0.24
N ARG A 321 28.41 -5.55 1.08
CA ARG A 321 27.56 -5.07 2.15
C ARG A 321 28.32 -4.39 3.28
N VAL A 322 27.91 -3.17 3.59
CA VAL A 322 28.42 -2.40 4.73
C VAL A 322 27.26 -2.09 5.68
N ILE A 323 27.42 -2.43 6.95
CA ILE A 323 26.49 -2.14 8.04
C ILE A 323 27.10 -1.03 8.86
N ARG A 324 26.35 0.06 9.09
CA ARG A 324 26.74 1.18 9.94
C ARG A 324 25.72 1.37 11.04
N ALA A 325 26.10 1.12 12.26
CA ALA A 325 25.31 1.29 13.46
C ALA A 325 25.68 2.64 14.11
N PHE A 326 24.72 3.55 14.25
CA PHE A 326 24.91 4.90 14.75
C PHE A 326 24.22 5.12 16.08
N LYS A 327 24.87 5.83 16.98
CA LYS A 327 24.46 6.16 18.34
C LYS A 327 24.18 4.94 19.20
N ASN A 328 24.84 4.90 20.33
CA ASN A 328 24.70 3.79 21.30
C ASN A 328 24.93 2.42 20.68
N ALA A 329 25.88 2.34 19.73
CA ALA A 329 26.16 1.10 19.02
C ALA A 329 26.75 0.04 19.96
N LYS A 330 26.23 -1.17 19.89
CA LYS A 330 26.68 -2.33 20.67
C LYS A 330 26.79 -3.53 19.72
N ILE A 331 27.77 -4.35 19.98
CA ILE A 331 27.96 -5.65 19.32
C ILE A 331 28.03 -6.72 20.41
N PHE A 332 27.48 -7.88 20.10
CA PHE A 332 27.55 -9.06 20.96
C PHE A 332 27.68 -10.32 20.12
N LYS A 333 28.64 -11.14 20.48
CA LYS A 333 28.88 -12.49 20.00
C LYS A 333 29.42 -13.28 21.21
N GLN A 334 29.42 -14.62 21.18
CA GLN A 334 29.81 -15.44 22.32
C GLN A 334 31.21 -15.09 22.89
N ASP A 335 32.18 -14.84 22.00
CA ASP A 335 33.58 -14.57 22.34
C ASP A 335 33.95 -13.08 22.25
N LEU A 336 33.01 -12.22 21.89
CA LEU A 336 33.26 -10.80 21.62
C LEU A 336 32.04 -9.95 21.99
N SER A 337 32.24 -8.94 22.81
CA SER A 337 31.22 -7.90 23.01
C SER A 337 31.85 -6.52 23.02
N GLY A 338 31.07 -5.49 22.67
CA GLY A 338 31.60 -4.15 22.64
C GLY A 338 30.55 -3.07 22.50
N ARG A 339 30.97 -1.83 22.72
CA ARG A 339 30.15 -0.64 22.54
C ARG A 339 30.97 0.52 22.01
N ALA A 340 30.34 1.41 21.27
CA ALA A 340 30.93 2.65 20.78
C ALA A 340 29.83 3.65 20.43
N ASP A 341 30.19 4.87 20.06
CA ASP A 341 29.23 5.82 19.48
C ASP A 341 28.74 5.30 18.13
N SER A 342 29.64 4.72 17.33
CA SER A 342 29.31 4.10 16.06
C SER A 342 30.12 2.83 15.82
N ILE A 343 29.50 1.84 15.16
CA ILE A 343 30.16 0.61 14.71
C ILE A 343 29.92 0.45 13.21
N HIS A 344 31.00 0.38 12.43
CA HIS A 344 30.92 0.15 10.98
C HIS A 344 31.51 -1.23 10.67
N TYR A 345 30.72 -2.08 10.04
CA TYR A 345 31.13 -3.42 9.61
C TYR A 345 31.11 -3.53 8.09
N ASP A 346 32.27 -3.67 7.49
CA ASP A 346 32.45 -3.92 6.07
C ASP A 346 32.70 -5.42 5.86
N LYS A 347 31.65 -6.12 5.40
CA LYS A 347 31.69 -7.57 5.18
C LYS A 347 32.71 -7.95 4.09
N SER A 348 32.83 -7.13 3.04
CA SER A 348 33.70 -7.43 1.89
C SER A 348 35.20 -7.40 2.25
N ASN A 349 35.57 -6.48 3.13
CA ASN A 349 36.94 -6.32 3.58
C ASN A 349 37.24 -7.07 4.91
N GLY A 350 36.17 -7.60 5.55
CA GLY A 350 36.30 -8.25 6.86
C GLY A 350 36.75 -7.27 7.95
N LEU A 351 36.24 -6.02 7.92
CA LEU A 351 36.65 -4.96 8.85
C LEU A 351 35.48 -4.51 9.72
N ALA A 352 35.67 -4.48 11.04
CA ALA A 352 34.76 -3.80 11.95
C ALA A 352 35.49 -2.65 12.66
N GLN A 353 34.92 -1.45 12.58
CA GLN A 353 35.46 -0.23 13.16
C GLN A 353 34.55 0.27 14.27
N PHE A 354 35.09 0.47 15.46
CA PHE A 354 34.44 1.06 16.62
C PHE A 354 34.95 2.48 16.78
N ILE A 355 34.06 3.45 16.69
CA ILE A 355 34.44 4.85 16.49
C ILE A 355 33.81 5.72 17.57
N ASN A 356 34.60 6.63 18.12
CA ASN A 356 34.13 7.77 18.90
C ASN A 356 33.90 8.96 17.96
N ILE A 357 32.68 9.17 17.51
CA ILE A 357 32.32 10.21 16.53
C ILE A 357 32.53 11.62 17.12
N ASN A 358 32.20 11.83 18.38
CA ASN A 358 32.24 13.16 18.98
C ASN A 358 33.67 13.73 19.07
N LYS A 359 34.67 12.86 19.24
CA LYS A 359 36.06 13.28 19.22
C LYS A 359 36.57 13.60 17.80
N GLN A 360 36.09 12.91 16.80
CA GLN A 360 36.46 13.18 15.40
C GLN A 360 35.89 14.51 14.88
N LEU A 361 34.76 14.93 15.40
CA LEU A 361 34.06 16.15 14.99
C LEU A 361 34.35 17.35 15.90
N ASP A 362 35.27 17.19 16.87
CA ASP A 362 35.60 18.23 17.88
C ASP A 362 34.37 18.83 18.63
N LEU A 363 33.33 18.04 18.73
CA LEU A 363 32.11 18.42 19.41
C LEU A 363 32.28 18.17 20.92
N SER A 364 32.28 19.21 21.71
CA SER A 364 32.44 19.22 23.17
C SER A 364 31.22 18.60 23.92
N PHE A 365 30.59 17.58 23.40
CA PHE A 365 29.48 16.90 24.05
C PHE A 365 29.97 15.94 25.14
N THR A 366 29.54 16.18 26.36
CA THR A 366 29.91 15.48 27.61
C THR A 366 29.52 13.99 27.69
N ASN A 367 28.91 13.40 26.67
CA ASN A 367 28.40 12.02 26.65
C ASN A 367 29.03 11.11 25.56
N SER A 368 30.23 11.45 25.09
CA SER A 368 30.91 10.57 24.12
C SER A 368 31.30 9.24 24.79
N LYS A 369 30.87 8.15 24.17
CA LYS A 369 31.18 6.81 24.65
C LYS A 369 32.43 6.32 23.92
N LYS A 370 33.56 6.32 24.61
CA LYS A 370 34.80 5.69 24.11
C LYS A 370 34.50 4.25 23.69
N PRO A 371 35.03 3.79 22.56
CA PRO A 371 35.01 2.39 22.18
C PRO A 371 35.55 1.50 23.30
N ILE A 372 34.79 0.48 23.66
CA ILE A 372 35.18 -0.55 24.61
C ILE A 372 34.87 -1.89 23.94
N LEU A 373 35.85 -2.76 23.93
CA LEU A 373 35.76 -4.14 23.43
C LEU A 373 36.12 -5.11 24.54
N PHE A 374 35.34 -6.16 24.69
CA PHE A 374 35.64 -7.26 25.62
C PHE A 374 35.83 -8.54 24.77
N ASN A 375 36.95 -9.22 25.01
CA ASN A 375 37.26 -10.51 24.39
C ASN A 375 37.81 -11.43 25.49
N PHE A 376 37.03 -12.45 25.87
CA PHE A 376 37.33 -13.32 27.02
C PHE A 376 37.71 -12.51 28.30
N ASN A 377 38.98 -12.57 28.70
CA ASN A 377 39.49 -11.94 29.88
C ASN A 377 40.03 -10.51 29.62
N ASN A 378 39.98 -10.04 28.40
CA ASN A 378 40.57 -8.76 28.00
C ASN A 378 39.46 -7.67 27.81
N GLN A 379 39.73 -6.49 28.36
CA GLN A 379 39.01 -5.27 28.03
C GLN A 379 39.95 -4.33 27.28
N ILE A 380 39.53 -3.87 26.12
CA ILE A 380 40.31 -3.03 25.20
C ILE A 380 39.59 -1.72 24.99
N THR A 381 40.27 -0.59 25.12
CA THR A 381 39.70 0.74 24.89
C THR A 381 40.66 1.59 24.07
N GLY A 382 40.09 2.58 23.37
CA GLY A 382 40.84 3.57 22.58
C GLY A 382 39.89 4.56 21.93
N ASP A 383 40.43 5.49 21.16
CA ASP A 383 39.56 6.43 20.41
C ASP A 383 38.92 5.79 19.17
N THR A 384 39.63 4.85 18.54
CA THR A 384 39.15 4.01 17.48
C THR A 384 39.71 2.61 17.62
N ILE A 385 38.86 1.59 17.51
CA ILE A 385 39.24 0.20 17.53
C ILE A 385 38.86 -0.39 16.16
N VAL A 386 39.79 -1.09 15.51
CA VAL A 386 39.57 -1.79 14.23
C VAL A 386 39.87 -3.27 14.42
N LEU A 387 38.85 -4.09 14.17
CA LEU A 387 38.99 -5.54 14.09
C LEU A 387 39.06 -5.96 12.62
N LYS A 388 40.00 -6.82 12.30
CA LYS A 388 40.09 -7.50 11.02
C LYS A 388 39.70 -8.96 11.21
N PHE A 389 38.83 -9.44 10.35
CA PHE A 389 38.36 -10.81 10.34
C PHE A 389 38.93 -11.56 9.12
N GLU A 390 39.22 -12.80 9.30
CA GLU A 390 39.58 -13.72 8.22
C GLU A 390 38.31 -14.00 7.38
N LYS A 391 38.38 -13.76 6.06
CA LYS A 391 37.18 -13.79 5.18
C LYS A 391 36.54 -15.18 5.06
N THR A 392 37.33 -16.24 5.21
CA THR A 392 36.85 -17.62 5.04
C THR A 392 36.24 -18.19 6.32
N THR A 393 36.79 -17.87 7.47
CA THR A 393 36.41 -18.46 8.76
C THR A 393 35.56 -17.52 9.62
N ASN A 394 35.54 -16.21 9.31
CA ASN A 394 34.99 -15.15 10.13
C ASN A 394 35.60 -15.08 11.55
N LYS A 395 36.79 -15.64 11.74
CA LYS A 395 37.56 -15.51 12.99
C LYS A 395 38.30 -14.18 13.00
N ILE A 396 38.56 -13.66 14.20
CA ILE A 396 39.35 -12.45 14.36
C ILE A 396 40.80 -12.77 14.00
N ASP A 397 41.38 -11.99 13.07
CA ASP A 397 42.78 -12.07 12.65
C ASP A 397 43.65 -11.10 13.47
N SER A 398 43.24 -9.83 13.47
CA SER A 398 44.03 -8.78 14.12
C SER A 398 43.19 -7.65 14.65
N LEU A 399 43.77 -6.91 15.57
CA LEU A 399 43.19 -5.74 16.25
C LEU A 399 44.16 -4.57 16.10
N LEU A 400 43.62 -3.40 15.76
CA LEU A 400 44.34 -2.12 15.83
C LEU A 400 43.58 -1.16 16.71
N VAL A 401 44.29 -0.54 17.65
CA VAL A 401 43.73 0.51 18.51
C VAL A 401 44.49 1.80 18.26
N PHE A 402 43.77 2.84 17.90
CA PHE A 402 44.36 4.14 17.59
C PHE A 402 44.04 5.14 18.69
N ASN A 403 45.04 5.80 19.18
CA ASN A 403 45.08 6.82 20.22
C ASN A 403 44.46 6.39 21.55
N ASN A 404 45.13 6.75 22.64
CA ASN A 404 44.73 6.41 24.00
C ASN A 404 44.42 4.91 24.16
N ALA A 405 45.27 4.07 23.54
CA ALA A 405 45.12 2.64 23.64
C ALA A 405 45.34 2.16 25.07
N PHE A 406 44.44 1.35 25.56
CA PHE A 406 44.50 0.77 26.88
C PHE A 406 43.93 -0.65 26.87
N ILE A 407 44.61 -1.56 27.49
CA ILE A 407 44.15 -2.94 27.66
C ILE A 407 44.22 -3.32 29.15
N LEU A 408 43.18 -4.00 29.57
CA LEU A 408 43.08 -4.61 30.87
C LEU A 408 42.90 -6.12 30.68
N GLU A 409 43.80 -6.91 31.22
CA GLU A 409 43.74 -8.36 31.19
C GLU A 409 43.55 -8.90 32.61
N LYS A 410 42.65 -9.85 32.79
CA LYS A 410 42.50 -10.54 34.07
C LYS A 410 43.69 -11.46 34.29
N ASP A 411 44.33 -11.33 35.46
CA ASP A 411 45.44 -12.20 35.84
C ASP A 411 45.00 -13.67 35.86
N SER A 412 45.87 -14.54 35.39
CA SER A 412 45.67 -16.00 35.38
C SER A 412 45.46 -16.59 36.78
N LEU A 413 46.05 -15.96 37.81
CA LEU A 413 45.88 -16.32 39.24
C LEU A 413 44.58 -15.79 39.86
N GLY A 414 43.81 -14.96 39.13
CA GLY A 414 42.45 -14.55 39.46
C GLY A 414 42.30 -13.48 40.53
N THR A 415 43.39 -12.86 41.00
CA THR A 415 43.39 -11.87 42.11
C THR A 415 43.64 -10.44 41.66
N GLY A 416 44.04 -10.20 40.40
CA GLY A 416 44.38 -8.87 39.90
C GLY A 416 44.17 -8.70 38.41
N PHE A 417 44.62 -7.56 37.90
CA PHE A 417 44.55 -7.19 36.49
C PHE A 417 45.89 -6.62 36.03
N ASN A 418 46.36 -7.10 34.90
CA ASN A 418 47.47 -6.48 34.15
C ASN A 418 46.93 -5.30 33.36
N GLN A 419 47.56 -4.15 33.44
CA GLN A 419 47.16 -2.94 32.74
C GLN A 419 48.29 -2.50 31.82
N ILE A 420 47.96 -2.22 30.58
CA ILE A 420 48.92 -1.79 29.58
C ILE A 420 48.32 -0.60 28.81
N SER A 421 49.08 0.47 28.67
CA SER A 421 48.67 1.67 27.95
C SER A 421 49.72 2.07 26.90
N GLY A 422 49.25 2.86 25.91
CA GLY A 422 50.14 3.43 24.92
C GLY A 422 49.38 4.31 23.90
N LYS A 423 50.13 4.93 22.98
CA LYS A 423 49.52 5.74 21.94
C LYS A 423 48.64 4.90 20.99
N SER A 424 49.15 3.75 20.58
CA SER A 424 48.45 2.79 19.69
C SER A 424 48.85 1.36 20.07
N LEU A 425 47.97 0.43 19.71
CA LEU A 425 48.17 -0.99 19.99
C LEU A 425 47.83 -1.80 18.77
N GLN A 426 48.64 -2.85 18.51
CA GLN A 426 48.34 -3.89 17.54
C GLN A 426 48.28 -5.25 18.25
N GLY A 427 47.17 -5.95 18.11
CA GLY A 427 46.98 -7.29 18.65
C GLY A 427 46.86 -8.32 17.55
N LYS A 428 47.40 -9.51 17.78
CA LYS A 428 47.23 -10.69 16.90
C LYS A 428 46.40 -11.75 17.60
N PHE A 429 45.50 -12.35 16.86
CA PHE A 429 44.58 -13.36 17.37
C PHE A 429 44.92 -14.74 16.78
N ASN A 430 44.64 -15.78 17.55
CA ASN A 430 44.55 -17.14 17.08
C ASN A 430 43.33 -17.80 17.71
N ASP A 431 42.46 -18.37 16.89
CA ASP A 431 41.18 -18.95 17.30
C ASP A 431 40.31 -18.00 18.17
N ASN A 432 40.22 -16.72 17.76
CA ASN A 432 39.53 -15.64 18.46
C ASN A 432 40.10 -15.24 19.83
N GLU A 433 41.20 -15.85 20.27
CA GLU A 433 41.91 -15.44 21.49
C GLU A 433 43.08 -14.52 21.16
N LEU A 434 43.21 -13.43 21.90
CA LEU A 434 44.33 -12.50 21.80
C LEU A 434 45.64 -13.19 22.26
N ARG A 435 46.63 -13.31 21.37
CA ARG A 435 47.88 -14.04 21.61
C ARG A 435 49.09 -13.13 21.83
N SER A 436 49.17 -12.04 21.12
CA SER A 436 50.27 -11.08 21.30
C SER A 436 49.77 -9.65 21.10
N ILE A 437 50.47 -8.74 21.76
CA ILE A 437 50.16 -7.30 21.75
C ILE A 437 51.49 -6.56 21.54
N ASP A 438 51.50 -5.73 20.49
CA ASP A 438 52.57 -4.78 20.23
C ASP A 438 52.08 -3.37 20.56
N ILE A 439 52.77 -2.66 21.45
CA ILE A 439 52.43 -1.31 21.85
C ILE A 439 53.34 -0.30 21.17
N ILE A 440 52.73 0.71 20.59
CA ILE A 440 53.45 1.68 19.75
C ILE A 440 53.38 3.05 20.42
N LYS A 441 54.57 3.55 20.83
CA LYS A 441 54.81 4.82 21.50
C LYS A 441 54.18 4.96 22.88
N ASN A 442 54.95 5.48 23.83
CA ASN A 442 54.53 5.77 25.19
C ASN A 442 53.93 4.53 25.88
N ALA A 443 54.61 3.42 25.82
CA ALA A 443 54.18 2.18 26.47
C ALA A 443 54.42 2.30 28.01
N GLU A 444 53.35 2.00 28.77
CA GLU A 444 53.35 1.91 30.24
C GLU A 444 52.61 0.61 30.61
N SER A 445 53.18 -0.07 31.66
CA SER A 445 52.59 -1.30 32.19
C SER A 445 52.54 -1.28 33.71
#